data_4809df8372a03a2ad42956d27c4f188f
#
_entry.id   4809df8372a03a2ad42956d27c4f188f
#
_cell.length_a   1.000
_cell.length_b   1.000
_cell.length_c   1.000
_cell.angle_alpha   90.00
_cell.angle_beta   90.00
_cell.angle_gamma   90.00
#
_symmetry.space_group_name_H-M   'P 1'
#
loop_
_entity.id
_entity.type
_entity.pdbx_description
1 polymer ?
#
loop_
_entity_poly.entity_id
_entity_poly.type
_entity_poly.pdbx_seq_one_letter_code
_entity_poly.pdbx_strand_id
1 'polypeptide(L)'
;MIRFGGAQIPVGTNIQANKKEIFKAIDWAKENEVNHLLTPEAALSGWENSWVERLDELKDALKEVEEYQKKSGVYLHLGTNFIEPEEKGIIYRNEIRHYDTDGILRGSTYKTLTVSMEAALGRDPHSDPFTIIDLVKDDQKRCLGAGLICNDMWGYGENPRSNKAITTLYKELGMLDVILHATNGAKTDQENTSWLVFEKWHDAFLRMSAWNCMVPIFTVDSCTDWQWDGNEEEVNKYTTSSESGWIDSQGWQTQVPRRGRQYFVYDYEPPVRTLLNEKHIDIGGRLYKK
;
A
#
# COMPACT_ATOMS: atom_id res chain seq x y z
N MET A 1 19.03 10.71 2.87
CA MET A 1 18.23 9.84 3.74
C MET A 1 16.77 10.17 3.49
N ILE A 2 15.92 9.16 3.36
CA ILE A 2 14.46 9.27 3.17
C ILE A 2 13.82 8.62 4.38
N ARG A 3 12.89 9.34 5.04
CA ARG A 3 12.14 8.80 6.17
C ARG A 3 10.79 8.29 5.71
N PHE A 4 10.60 6.99 5.75
CA PHE A 4 9.32 6.33 5.53
C PHE A 4 8.53 6.25 6.82
N GLY A 5 7.23 6.54 6.77
CA GLY A 5 6.27 6.38 7.84
C GLY A 5 5.21 5.36 7.49
N GLY A 6 4.95 4.42 8.37
CA GLY A 6 3.89 3.44 8.24
C GLY A 6 2.80 3.66 9.27
N ALA A 7 1.56 3.60 8.83
CA ALA A 7 0.39 3.76 9.68
C ALA A 7 -0.45 2.47 9.71
N GLN A 8 -0.18 1.57 10.67
CA GLN A 8 -1.06 0.46 10.97
C GLN A 8 -2.27 1.00 11.72
N ILE A 9 -3.33 1.29 11.01
CA ILE A 9 -4.53 1.97 11.52
C ILE A 9 -5.79 1.10 11.38
N PRO A 10 -6.85 1.39 12.14
CA PRO A 10 -8.17 0.82 11.91
C PRO A 10 -8.68 1.13 10.52
N VAL A 11 -9.28 0.14 9.87
CA VAL A 11 -9.95 0.26 8.56
C VAL A 11 -11.21 -0.58 8.58
N GLY A 12 -12.35 0.03 8.25
CA GLY A 12 -13.62 -0.65 8.22
C GLY A 12 -14.62 -0.02 7.26
N THR A 13 -15.89 -0.28 7.46
CA THR A 13 -16.96 0.16 6.56
C THR A 13 -17.32 1.65 6.68
N ASN A 14 -16.91 2.33 7.74
CA ASN A 14 -17.25 3.73 7.99
C ASN A 14 -16.20 4.68 7.40
N ILE A 15 -16.51 5.27 6.23
CA ILE A 15 -15.62 6.19 5.50
C ILE A 15 -15.17 7.38 6.37
N GLN A 16 -16.06 7.93 7.21
CA GLN A 16 -15.72 9.09 8.05
C GLN A 16 -14.79 8.69 9.22
N ALA A 17 -14.96 7.51 9.77
CA ALA A 17 -14.04 6.97 10.77
C ALA A 17 -12.67 6.69 10.16
N ASN A 18 -12.64 6.05 8.99
CA ASN A 18 -11.42 5.81 8.23
C ASN A 18 -10.67 7.12 7.91
N LYS A 19 -11.39 8.13 7.41
CA LYS A 19 -10.82 9.47 7.14
C LYS A 19 -10.17 10.10 8.38
N LYS A 20 -10.81 10.00 9.54
CA LYS A 20 -10.24 10.51 10.80
C LYS A 20 -8.92 9.82 11.16
N GLU A 21 -8.83 8.51 10.95
CA GLU A 21 -7.59 7.76 11.18
C GLU A 21 -6.47 8.19 10.22
N ILE A 22 -6.81 8.44 8.95
CA ILE A 22 -5.86 8.95 7.96
C ILE A 22 -5.37 10.35 8.36
N PHE A 23 -6.23 11.25 8.84
CA PHE A 23 -5.81 12.56 9.31
C PHE A 23 -4.85 12.47 10.50
N LYS A 24 -5.14 11.59 11.49
CA LYS A 24 -4.21 11.32 12.61
C LYS A 24 -2.85 10.82 12.10
N ALA A 25 -2.85 9.94 11.11
CA ALA A 25 -1.63 9.43 10.52
C ALA A 25 -0.82 10.52 9.80
N ILE A 26 -1.48 11.43 9.08
CA ILE A 26 -0.85 12.58 8.41
C ILE A 26 -0.24 13.54 9.44
N ASP A 27 -0.98 13.87 10.52
CA ASP A 27 -0.47 14.75 11.58
C ASP A 27 0.75 14.14 12.25
N TRP A 28 0.68 12.85 12.62
CA TRP A 28 1.80 12.13 13.18
C TRP A 28 3.01 12.11 12.22
N ALA A 29 2.78 11.88 10.93
CA ALA A 29 3.84 11.87 9.94
C ALA A 29 4.54 13.23 9.83
N LYS A 30 3.77 14.33 9.84
CA LYS A 30 4.30 15.68 9.85
C LYS A 30 5.13 15.97 11.11
N GLU A 31 4.63 15.61 12.30
CA GLU A 31 5.32 15.81 13.57
C GLU A 31 6.63 15.00 13.68
N ASN A 32 6.71 13.87 12.97
CA ASN A 32 7.88 12.98 12.97
C ASN A 32 8.77 13.17 11.72
N GLU A 33 8.60 14.25 10.97
CA GLU A 33 9.39 14.58 9.78
C GLU A 33 9.41 13.46 8.73
N VAL A 34 8.31 12.73 8.59
CA VAL A 34 8.14 11.67 7.59
C VAL A 34 8.11 12.28 6.20
N ASN A 35 8.87 11.72 5.27
CA ASN A 35 8.82 12.11 3.86
C ASN A 35 7.68 11.39 3.14
N HIS A 36 7.56 10.05 3.33
CA HIS A 36 6.59 9.21 2.65
C HIS A 36 5.76 8.43 3.66
N LEU A 37 4.45 8.68 3.71
CA LEU A 37 3.49 7.97 4.55
C LEU A 37 2.75 6.93 3.74
N LEU A 38 2.79 5.66 4.19
CA LEU A 38 2.00 4.56 3.64
C LEU A 38 0.86 4.19 4.58
N THR A 39 -0.35 4.05 4.03
CA THR A 39 -1.53 3.55 4.73
C THR A 39 -1.87 2.12 4.29
N PRO A 40 -2.70 1.37 5.03
CA PRO A 40 -3.16 0.05 4.63
C PRO A 40 -3.94 0.04 3.31
N GLU A 41 -4.11 -1.15 2.74
CA GLU A 41 -5.04 -1.40 1.64
C GLU A 41 -6.46 -0.95 2.02
N ALA A 42 -7.13 -0.25 1.11
CA ALA A 42 -8.48 0.25 1.27
C ALA A 42 -8.69 1.16 2.50
N ALA A 43 -7.63 1.85 2.96
CA ALA A 43 -7.63 2.65 4.19
C ALA A 43 -8.76 3.68 4.26
N LEU A 44 -9.15 4.29 3.13
CA LEU A 44 -10.23 5.29 3.12
C LEU A 44 -11.60 4.65 2.88
N SER A 45 -11.73 3.81 1.85
CA SER A 45 -13.01 3.25 1.42
C SER A 45 -13.55 2.13 2.31
N GLY A 46 -12.64 1.46 3.04
CA GLY A 46 -12.90 0.12 3.57
C GLY A 46 -12.70 -0.96 2.51
N TRP A 47 -12.50 -2.20 2.97
CA TRP A 47 -12.21 -3.33 2.09
C TRP A 47 -13.46 -3.88 1.40
N GLU A 48 -14.62 -3.85 2.07
CA GLU A 48 -15.90 -4.29 1.51
C GLU A 48 -16.50 -3.27 0.52
N ASN A 49 -17.51 -3.68 -0.27
CA ASN A 49 -18.12 -2.82 -1.29
C ASN A 49 -19.20 -1.86 -0.76
N SER A 50 -19.37 -1.73 0.54
CA SER A 50 -20.33 -0.77 1.13
C SER A 50 -20.11 0.69 0.69
N TRP A 51 -18.91 1.02 0.22
CA TRP A 51 -18.57 2.33 -0.35
C TRP A 51 -19.22 2.61 -1.71
N VAL A 52 -19.61 1.58 -2.46
CA VAL A 52 -20.22 1.75 -3.80
C VAL A 52 -21.54 2.51 -3.70
N GLU A 53 -22.36 2.16 -2.71
CA GLU A 53 -23.64 2.85 -2.45
C GLU A 53 -23.42 4.26 -1.86
N ARG A 54 -22.22 4.55 -1.35
CA ARG A 54 -21.81 5.82 -0.74
C ARG A 54 -20.71 6.52 -1.56
N LEU A 55 -20.75 6.36 -2.89
CA LEU A 55 -19.69 6.86 -3.75
C LEU A 55 -19.45 8.36 -3.63
N ASP A 56 -20.51 9.15 -3.49
CA ASP A 56 -20.37 10.60 -3.34
C ASP A 56 -19.72 10.97 -2.01
N GLU A 57 -20.05 10.26 -0.93
CA GLU A 57 -19.35 10.40 0.35
C GLU A 57 -17.86 10.05 0.22
N LEU A 58 -17.53 9.00 -0.51
CA LEU A 58 -16.12 8.62 -0.75
C LEU A 58 -15.38 9.68 -1.56
N LYS A 59 -16.02 10.26 -2.59
CA LYS A 59 -15.42 11.36 -3.39
C LYS A 59 -15.15 12.59 -2.53
N ASP A 60 -16.09 12.97 -1.68
CA ASP A 60 -15.94 14.11 -0.77
C ASP A 60 -14.82 13.83 0.25
N ALA A 61 -14.78 12.62 0.82
CA ALA A 61 -13.72 12.22 1.75
C ALA A 61 -12.34 12.21 1.08
N LEU A 62 -12.23 11.74 -0.16
CA LEU A 62 -10.98 11.79 -0.94
C LEU A 62 -10.50 13.24 -1.10
N LYS A 63 -11.39 14.13 -1.52
CA LYS A 63 -11.07 15.55 -1.69
C LYS A 63 -10.59 16.18 -0.37
N GLU A 64 -11.26 15.88 0.75
CA GLU A 64 -10.84 16.36 2.06
C GLU A 64 -9.46 15.83 2.46
N VAL A 65 -9.15 14.54 2.17
CA VAL A 65 -7.83 13.96 2.42
C VAL A 65 -6.76 14.65 1.56
N GLU A 66 -7.03 14.91 0.28
CA GLU A 66 -6.12 15.63 -0.63
C GLU A 66 -5.81 17.04 -0.10
N GLU A 67 -6.85 17.80 0.29
CA GLU A 67 -6.70 19.14 0.85
C GLU A 67 -5.97 19.14 2.20
N TYR A 68 -6.17 18.11 3.02
CA TYR A 68 -5.51 17.97 4.31
C TYR A 68 -4.04 17.62 4.15
N GLN A 69 -3.74 16.64 3.30
CA GLN A 69 -2.40 16.16 3.00
C GLN A 69 -1.53 17.29 2.42
N LYS A 70 -2.06 18.08 1.49
CA LYS A 70 -1.38 19.24 0.90
C LYS A 70 -0.81 20.20 1.95
N LYS A 71 -1.49 20.38 3.09
CA LYS A 71 -1.05 21.25 4.20
C LYS A 71 0.04 20.61 5.06
N SER A 72 0.23 19.30 4.95
CA SER A 72 1.23 18.57 5.73
C SER A 72 2.63 18.63 5.14
N GLY A 73 2.72 18.70 3.81
CA GLY A 73 4.00 18.58 3.08
C GLY A 73 4.56 17.15 3.04
N VAL A 74 3.77 16.13 3.40
CA VAL A 74 4.13 14.72 3.40
C VAL A 74 3.69 14.08 2.09
N TYR A 75 4.52 13.26 1.43
CA TYR A 75 4.04 12.36 0.38
C TYR A 75 3.10 11.33 0.97
N LEU A 76 1.89 11.17 0.40
CA LEU A 76 0.91 10.21 0.88
C LEU A 76 0.69 9.08 -0.13
N HIS A 77 0.85 7.84 0.32
CA HIS A 77 0.49 6.63 -0.41
C HIS A 77 -0.77 6.06 0.23
N LEU A 78 -1.92 6.43 -0.33
CA LEU A 78 -3.24 6.18 0.23
C LEU A 78 -3.87 4.94 -0.37
N GLY A 79 -4.10 3.89 0.43
CA GLY A 79 -4.92 2.74 0.04
C GLY A 79 -6.40 3.11 0.00
N THR A 80 -7.06 2.84 -1.13
CA THR A 80 -8.51 3.03 -1.28
C THR A 80 -9.07 2.13 -2.37
N ASN A 81 -10.37 1.89 -2.34
CA ASN A 81 -11.09 1.44 -3.53
C ASN A 81 -11.68 2.65 -4.22
N PHE A 82 -11.81 2.60 -5.53
CA PHE A 82 -12.48 3.64 -6.30
C PHE A 82 -13.03 3.10 -7.62
N ILE A 83 -13.78 3.95 -8.31
CA ILE A 83 -14.29 3.67 -9.66
C ILE A 83 -13.37 4.28 -10.71
N GLU A 84 -13.16 3.55 -11.79
CA GLU A 84 -12.52 4.04 -13.00
C GLU A 84 -13.56 4.01 -14.15
N PRO A 85 -13.84 5.15 -14.80
CA PRO A 85 -14.68 5.17 -15.98
C PRO A 85 -13.91 4.58 -17.16
N GLU A 86 -14.49 3.59 -17.82
CA GLU A 86 -14.00 3.05 -19.08
C GLU A 86 -15.05 3.16 -20.19
N GLU A 87 -14.64 2.98 -21.45
CA GLU A 87 -15.55 3.02 -22.63
C GLU A 87 -16.73 2.04 -22.50
N LYS A 88 -16.57 0.95 -21.76
CA LYS A 88 -17.56 -0.12 -21.58
C LYS A 88 -18.36 -0.06 -20.28
N GLY A 89 -18.09 0.94 -19.42
CA GLY A 89 -18.79 1.10 -18.15
C GLY A 89 -17.92 1.57 -17.00
N ILE A 90 -18.30 1.20 -15.79
CA ILE A 90 -17.58 1.53 -14.56
C ILE A 90 -16.82 0.30 -14.10
N ILE A 91 -15.53 0.47 -13.83
CA ILE A 91 -14.68 -0.56 -13.24
C ILE A 91 -14.39 -0.21 -11.79
N TYR A 92 -14.46 -1.21 -10.92
CA TYR A 92 -14.07 -1.10 -9.52
C TYR A 92 -12.60 -1.46 -9.36
N ARG A 93 -11.82 -0.55 -8.81
CA ARG A 93 -10.37 -0.73 -8.57
C ARG A 93 -10.04 -0.74 -7.09
N ASN A 94 -9.13 -1.60 -6.71
CA ASN A 94 -8.41 -1.54 -5.46
C ASN A 94 -7.06 -0.89 -5.77
N GLU A 95 -6.77 0.27 -5.18
CA GLU A 95 -5.63 1.09 -5.57
C GLU A 95 -4.88 1.70 -4.39
N ILE A 96 -3.60 2.00 -4.60
CA ILE A 96 -2.82 2.95 -3.79
C ILE A 96 -2.66 4.22 -4.61
N ARG A 97 -3.21 5.32 -4.15
CA ARG A 97 -3.03 6.64 -4.75
C ARG A 97 -1.77 7.30 -4.20
N HIS A 98 -0.94 7.79 -5.08
CA HIS A 98 0.33 8.41 -4.73
C HIS A 98 0.25 9.92 -4.90
N TYR A 99 0.16 10.65 -3.78
CA TYR A 99 0.10 12.11 -3.74
C TYR A 99 1.46 12.68 -3.36
N ASP A 100 1.88 13.71 -4.06
CA ASP A 100 3.08 14.47 -3.68
C ASP A 100 2.81 15.48 -2.56
N THR A 101 3.85 16.21 -2.15
CA THR A 101 3.78 17.21 -1.08
C THR A 101 2.82 18.37 -1.36
N ASP A 102 2.45 18.59 -2.62
CA ASP A 102 1.52 19.63 -3.05
C ASP A 102 0.08 19.13 -3.18
N GLY A 103 -0.18 17.85 -2.82
CA GLY A 103 -1.48 17.21 -2.92
C GLY A 103 -1.85 16.78 -4.34
N ILE A 104 -0.87 16.73 -5.25
CA ILE A 104 -1.10 16.35 -6.63
C ILE A 104 -0.99 14.82 -6.75
N LEU A 105 -2.02 14.19 -7.30
CA LEU A 105 -2.00 12.76 -7.64
C LEU A 105 -0.99 12.51 -8.76
N ARG A 106 0.09 11.78 -8.45
CA ARG A 106 1.17 11.43 -9.37
C ARG A 106 0.92 10.12 -10.11
N GLY A 107 0.01 9.31 -9.65
CA GLY A 107 -0.41 8.05 -10.24
C GLY A 107 -1.02 7.12 -9.20
N SER A 108 -1.52 5.99 -9.67
CA SER A 108 -2.07 4.94 -8.82
C SER A 108 -1.44 3.60 -9.13
N THR A 109 -1.16 2.83 -8.09
CA THR A 109 -0.91 1.39 -8.21
C THR A 109 -2.25 0.69 -8.08
N TYR A 110 -2.57 -0.16 -9.03
CA TYR A 110 -3.78 -0.97 -9.02
C TYR A 110 -3.46 -2.41 -8.66
N LYS A 111 -4.34 -3.05 -7.89
CA LYS A 111 -4.22 -4.47 -7.59
C LYS A 111 -4.38 -5.30 -8.85
N THR A 112 -3.45 -6.22 -9.06
CA THR A 112 -3.39 -7.06 -10.26
C THR A 112 -3.79 -8.50 -9.99
N LEU A 113 -3.54 -9.00 -8.77
CA LEU A 113 -3.90 -10.34 -8.35
C LEU A 113 -5.06 -10.28 -7.34
N THR A 114 -6.28 -10.18 -7.88
CA THR A 114 -7.50 -10.20 -7.06
C THR A 114 -7.71 -11.58 -6.44
N VAL A 115 -8.23 -11.60 -5.22
CA VAL A 115 -8.74 -12.84 -4.60
C VAL A 115 -10.17 -13.13 -5.06
N SER A 116 -10.64 -14.38 -4.95
CA SER A 116 -11.98 -14.79 -5.41
C SER A 116 -13.10 -13.92 -4.86
N MET A 117 -13.00 -13.47 -3.61
CA MET A 117 -13.98 -12.56 -3.02
C MET A 117 -13.98 -11.19 -3.70
N GLU A 118 -12.83 -10.64 -4.09
CA GLU A 118 -12.76 -9.38 -4.84
C GLU A 118 -13.37 -9.50 -6.24
N ALA A 119 -13.09 -10.62 -6.92
CA ALA A 119 -13.73 -10.92 -8.21
C ALA A 119 -15.25 -11.04 -8.08
N ALA A 120 -15.74 -11.68 -7.01
CA ALA A 120 -17.17 -11.78 -6.71
C ALA A 120 -17.81 -10.41 -6.40
N LEU A 121 -17.02 -9.45 -5.91
CA LEU A 121 -17.43 -8.05 -5.68
C LEU A 121 -17.32 -7.18 -6.94
N GLY A 122 -16.96 -7.76 -8.09
CA GLY A 122 -16.83 -7.03 -9.35
C GLY A 122 -15.57 -6.18 -9.48
N ARG A 123 -14.54 -6.46 -8.67
CA ARG A 123 -13.24 -5.79 -8.79
C ARG A 123 -12.44 -6.45 -9.89
N ASP A 124 -12.05 -5.65 -10.86
CA ASP A 124 -11.23 -6.14 -11.97
C ASP A 124 -9.74 -5.98 -11.68
N PRO A 125 -8.94 -7.00 -12.00
CA PRO A 125 -7.49 -6.88 -11.97
C PRO A 125 -7.05 -5.89 -13.05
N HIS A 126 -6.06 -5.05 -12.75
CA HIS A 126 -5.48 -4.17 -13.75
C HIS A 126 -4.49 -4.94 -14.63
N SER A 127 -4.48 -4.63 -15.93
CA SER A 127 -3.59 -5.30 -16.89
C SER A 127 -2.14 -4.81 -16.82
N ASP A 128 -1.92 -3.60 -16.30
CA ASP A 128 -0.59 -3.01 -16.12
C ASP A 128 -0.21 -3.04 -14.64
N PRO A 129 0.71 -3.96 -14.22
CA PRO A 129 1.03 -4.16 -12.82
C PRO A 129 1.97 -3.08 -12.25
N PHE A 130 2.52 -2.18 -13.08
CA PHE A 130 3.66 -1.37 -12.65
C PHE A 130 3.35 0.12 -12.65
N THR A 131 3.19 0.67 -11.45
CA THR A 131 3.34 2.11 -11.23
C THR A 131 4.67 2.35 -10.52
N ILE A 132 5.63 2.92 -11.24
CA ILE A 132 6.92 3.34 -10.67
C ILE A 132 6.78 4.79 -10.20
N ILE A 133 7.21 5.03 -8.96
CA ILE A 133 7.09 6.31 -8.29
C ILE A 133 8.49 6.84 -8.02
N ASP A 134 8.71 8.10 -8.34
CA ASP A 134 9.92 8.80 -7.92
C ASP A 134 9.75 9.30 -6.47
N LEU A 135 10.51 8.70 -5.54
CA LEU A 135 10.43 8.98 -4.10
C LEU A 135 11.39 10.08 -3.64
N VAL A 136 12.17 10.67 -4.54
CA VAL A 136 13.13 11.74 -4.21
C VAL A 136 12.88 12.96 -5.05
N LYS A 137 12.88 14.11 -4.41
CA LYS A 137 12.73 15.44 -5.05
C LYS A 137 14.09 16.10 -5.39
N ASP A 138 15.23 15.42 -5.12
CA ASP A 138 16.56 15.99 -5.29
C ASP A 138 17.15 15.58 -6.64
N ASP A 139 17.62 16.56 -7.44
CA ASP A 139 18.21 16.35 -8.77
C ASP A 139 19.49 15.49 -8.76
N GLN A 140 20.06 15.22 -7.59
CA GLN A 140 21.31 14.45 -7.46
C GLN A 140 21.13 13.00 -7.02
N LYS A 141 19.97 12.66 -6.46
CA LYS A 141 19.67 11.31 -5.94
C LYS A 141 18.30 10.91 -6.40
N ARG A 142 18.21 9.78 -7.07
CA ARG A 142 16.93 9.18 -7.47
C ARG A 142 16.66 7.94 -6.65
N CYS A 143 15.48 7.85 -6.06
CA CYS A 143 14.96 6.68 -5.40
C CYS A 143 13.63 6.28 -6.04
N LEU A 144 13.56 5.08 -6.57
CA LEU A 144 12.37 4.57 -7.25
C LEU A 144 11.63 3.58 -6.38
N GLY A 145 10.36 3.85 -6.15
CA GLY A 145 9.45 2.95 -5.49
C GLY A 145 8.41 2.35 -6.43
N ALA A 146 7.81 1.26 -6.01
CA ALA A 146 6.63 0.71 -6.65
C ALA A 146 5.64 0.20 -5.60
N GLY A 147 4.34 0.33 -5.88
CA GLY A 147 3.29 -0.18 -5.02
C GLY A 147 2.98 -1.65 -5.29
N LEU A 148 2.62 -2.38 -4.24
CA LEU A 148 1.96 -3.69 -4.30
C LEU A 148 0.79 -3.71 -3.32
N ILE A 149 -0.27 -4.43 -3.66
CA ILE A 149 -1.47 -4.50 -2.83
C ILE A 149 -1.75 -5.96 -2.44
N CYS A 150 -1.62 -6.26 -1.14
CA CYS A 150 -2.02 -7.52 -0.52
C CYS A 150 -1.57 -8.74 -1.35
N ASN A 151 -2.49 -9.41 -2.05
CA ASN A 151 -2.25 -10.64 -2.81
C ASN A 151 -1.19 -10.49 -3.93
N ASP A 152 -0.92 -9.29 -4.40
CA ASP A 152 0.16 -9.04 -5.36
C ASP A 152 1.53 -9.45 -4.80
N MET A 153 1.73 -9.34 -3.49
CA MET A 153 2.94 -9.77 -2.81
C MET A 153 3.09 -11.28 -2.79
N TRP A 154 1.97 -11.99 -2.64
CA TRP A 154 2.00 -13.44 -2.46
C TRP A 154 2.09 -14.20 -3.78
N GLY A 155 1.79 -13.57 -4.91
CA GLY A 155 1.76 -14.21 -6.21
C GLY A 155 0.67 -15.27 -6.35
N TYR A 156 -0.32 -15.25 -5.47
CA TYR A 156 -1.43 -16.21 -5.45
C TYR A 156 -2.58 -15.64 -6.26
N GLY A 157 -2.56 -15.88 -7.57
CA GLY A 157 -3.68 -15.54 -8.43
C GLY A 157 -4.41 -16.80 -8.86
N GLU A 158 -5.73 -16.77 -8.79
CA GLU A 158 -6.57 -17.78 -9.45
C GLU A 158 -6.45 -17.68 -10.98
N ASN A 159 -5.78 -16.63 -11.47
CA ASN A 159 -5.55 -16.45 -12.89
C ASN A 159 -4.28 -17.22 -13.32
N PRO A 160 -4.44 -18.31 -14.10
CA PRO A 160 -3.32 -19.13 -14.53
C PRO A 160 -2.32 -18.42 -15.48
N ARG A 161 -2.58 -17.16 -15.84
CA ARG A 161 -1.70 -16.38 -16.72
C ARG A 161 -0.51 -15.75 -15.99
N SER A 162 -0.48 -15.76 -14.67
CA SER A 162 0.60 -15.15 -13.88
C SER A 162 1.34 -16.21 -13.06
N ASN A 163 2.20 -16.98 -13.68
CA ASN A 163 3.10 -17.92 -12.99
C ASN A 163 4.31 -17.25 -12.32
N LYS A 164 4.44 -15.93 -12.40
CA LYS A 164 5.53 -15.17 -11.78
C LYS A 164 4.98 -14.27 -10.69
N ALA A 165 5.55 -14.37 -9.50
CA ALA A 165 5.30 -13.37 -8.47
C ALA A 165 5.68 -11.98 -8.98
N ILE A 166 4.87 -10.96 -8.70
CA ILE A 166 5.10 -9.59 -9.15
C ILE A 166 6.46 -9.06 -8.68
N THR A 167 6.88 -9.45 -7.46
CA THR A 167 8.21 -9.14 -6.93
C THR A 167 9.35 -9.64 -7.84
N THR A 168 9.19 -10.78 -8.51
CA THR A 168 10.18 -11.27 -9.48
C THR A 168 10.22 -10.38 -10.72
N LEU A 169 9.06 -9.88 -11.18
CA LEU A 169 9.00 -8.92 -12.28
C LEU A 169 9.71 -7.61 -11.92
N TYR A 170 9.53 -7.09 -10.71
CA TYR A 170 10.25 -5.91 -10.24
C TYR A 170 11.77 -6.12 -10.21
N LYS A 171 12.23 -7.30 -9.79
CA LYS A 171 13.65 -7.66 -9.86
C LYS A 171 14.18 -7.67 -11.28
N GLU A 172 13.43 -8.24 -12.23
CA GLU A 172 13.83 -8.29 -13.65
C GLU A 172 13.95 -6.88 -14.26
N LEU A 173 13.17 -5.90 -13.77
CA LEU A 173 13.31 -4.51 -14.19
C LEU A 173 14.59 -3.83 -13.69
N GLY A 174 15.20 -4.35 -12.61
CA GLY A 174 16.51 -3.91 -12.10
C GLY A 174 16.61 -2.47 -11.62
N MET A 175 15.48 -1.81 -11.34
CA MET A 175 15.41 -0.36 -11.19
C MET A 175 14.86 0.11 -9.85
N LEU A 176 14.26 -0.78 -9.06
CA LEU A 176 13.56 -0.40 -7.83
C LEU A 176 14.51 -0.31 -6.64
N ASP A 177 14.26 0.67 -5.80
CA ASP A 177 14.93 0.87 -4.50
C ASP A 177 14.07 0.43 -3.32
N VAL A 178 12.73 0.48 -3.46
CA VAL A 178 11.78 0.05 -2.43
C VAL A 178 10.45 -0.40 -3.01
N ILE A 179 9.83 -1.39 -2.37
CA ILE A 179 8.45 -1.80 -2.62
C ILE A 179 7.58 -1.27 -1.48
N LEU A 180 6.51 -0.54 -1.83
CA LEU A 180 5.48 -0.07 -0.90
C LEU A 180 4.32 -1.06 -0.91
N HIS A 181 4.19 -1.86 0.15
CA HIS A 181 3.18 -2.90 0.24
C HIS A 181 2.07 -2.51 1.21
N ALA A 182 0.85 -2.33 0.71
CA ALA A 182 -0.35 -2.09 1.50
C ALA A 182 -1.21 -3.35 1.55
N THR A 183 -1.61 -3.78 2.74
CA THR A 183 -2.46 -4.96 2.91
C THR A 183 -3.59 -4.70 3.92
N ASN A 184 -4.66 -5.48 3.81
CA ASN A 184 -5.79 -5.49 4.73
C ASN A 184 -6.44 -6.88 4.72
N GLY A 185 -5.69 -7.88 5.13
CA GLY A 185 -6.17 -9.25 5.17
C GLY A 185 -7.15 -9.49 6.33
N ALA A 186 -7.77 -10.66 6.32
CA ALA A 186 -8.68 -11.08 7.38
C ALA A 186 -7.98 -11.11 8.75
N LYS A 187 -8.68 -10.67 9.79
CA LYS A 187 -8.16 -10.57 11.15
C LYS A 187 -8.58 -11.78 11.99
N THR A 188 -7.80 -12.07 13.00
CA THR A 188 -8.13 -13.13 13.96
C THR A 188 -8.34 -12.57 15.34
N ASP A 189 -9.36 -13.09 16.00
CA ASP A 189 -9.43 -13.07 17.44
C ASP A 189 -8.48 -14.14 17.97
N GLN A 190 -7.57 -14.02 18.69
CA GLN A 190 -6.48 -14.92 19.15
C GLN A 190 -6.84 -16.40 19.44
N GLU A 191 -8.09 -16.78 19.38
CA GLU A 191 -8.54 -18.15 19.71
C GLU A 191 -8.51 -19.12 18.53
N ASN A 192 -8.36 -18.59 17.30
CA ASN A 192 -8.38 -19.42 16.09
C ASN A 192 -6.97 -19.78 15.60
N THR A 193 -6.48 -20.97 15.99
CA THR A 193 -5.15 -21.47 15.63
C THR A 193 -4.94 -21.73 14.13
N SER A 194 -5.99 -21.84 13.32
CA SER A 194 -5.87 -22.02 11.88
C SER A 194 -5.23 -20.81 11.18
N TRP A 195 -5.41 -19.60 11.72
CA TRP A 195 -4.83 -18.37 11.21
C TRP A 195 -3.34 -18.21 11.51
N LEU A 196 -2.80 -18.89 12.52
CA LEU A 196 -1.36 -18.93 12.78
C LEU A 196 -0.56 -19.46 11.58
N VAL A 197 -1.19 -20.31 10.76
CA VAL A 197 -0.58 -20.81 9.52
C VAL A 197 -0.48 -19.68 8.49
N PHE A 198 -1.53 -18.88 8.32
CA PHE A 198 -1.54 -17.75 7.40
C PHE A 198 -0.54 -16.66 7.83
N GLU A 199 -0.46 -16.36 9.12
CA GLU A 199 0.49 -15.39 9.67
C GLU A 199 1.93 -15.77 9.35
N LYS A 200 2.30 -17.02 9.63
CA LYS A 200 3.63 -17.54 9.31
C LYS A 200 3.90 -17.58 7.82
N TRP A 201 2.86 -17.82 7.04
CA TRP A 201 2.95 -17.83 5.59
C TRP A 201 3.21 -16.41 5.05
N HIS A 202 2.52 -15.38 5.55
CA HIS A 202 2.76 -13.99 5.16
C HIS A 202 4.19 -13.54 5.51
N ASP A 203 4.65 -13.80 6.74
CA ASP A 203 6.04 -13.48 7.15
C ASP A 203 7.06 -14.20 6.25
N ALA A 204 6.86 -15.49 5.98
CA ALA A 204 7.75 -16.25 5.12
C ALA A 204 7.80 -15.67 3.69
N PHE A 205 6.65 -15.27 3.13
CA PHE A 205 6.59 -14.64 1.80
C PHE A 205 7.28 -13.27 1.75
N LEU A 206 7.09 -12.43 2.76
CA LEU A 206 7.77 -11.14 2.85
C LEU A 206 9.29 -11.31 2.89
N ARG A 207 9.79 -12.22 3.75
CA ARG A 207 11.23 -12.54 3.84
C ARG A 207 11.77 -13.07 2.52
N MET A 208 11.08 -14.04 1.92
CA MET A 208 11.51 -14.66 0.68
C MET A 208 11.46 -13.67 -0.48
N SER A 209 10.46 -12.80 -0.53
CA SER A 209 10.32 -11.77 -1.56
C SER A 209 11.42 -10.72 -1.47
N ALA A 210 11.69 -10.20 -0.27
CA ALA A 210 12.76 -9.24 -0.05
C ALA A 210 14.13 -9.83 -0.41
N TRP A 211 14.37 -11.08 -0.05
CA TRP A 211 15.61 -11.79 -0.40
C TRP A 211 15.72 -12.06 -1.90
N ASN A 212 14.67 -12.57 -2.53
CA ASN A 212 14.66 -12.88 -3.96
C ASN A 212 14.82 -11.64 -4.83
N CYS A 213 14.13 -10.55 -4.48
CA CYS A 213 14.15 -9.31 -5.25
C CYS A 213 15.41 -8.48 -4.97
N MET A 214 16.06 -8.67 -3.81
CA MET A 214 17.12 -7.78 -3.31
C MET A 214 16.64 -6.33 -3.22
N VAL A 215 15.33 -6.13 -3.05
CA VAL A 215 14.67 -4.83 -2.91
C VAL A 215 13.95 -4.84 -1.58
N PRO A 216 14.17 -3.85 -0.70
CA PRO A 216 13.45 -3.77 0.57
C PRO A 216 11.96 -3.55 0.34
N ILE A 217 11.17 -4.07 1.28
CA ILE A 217 9.72 -3.95 1.30
C ILE A 217 9.31 -3.17 2.54
N PHE A 218 8.62 -2.07 2.33
CA PHE A 218 7.94 -1.31 3.37
C PHE A 218 6.48 -1.73 3.38
N THR A 219 6.04 -2.42 4.42
CA THR A 219 4.72 -3.06 4.48
C THR A 219 3.87 -2.52 5.62
N VAL A 220 2.56 -2.35 5.36
CA VAL A 220 1.58 -1.84 6.32
C VAL A 220 0.28 -2.63 6.21
N ASP A 221 -0.21 -3.18 7.32
CA ASP A 221 -1.52 -3.83 7.43
C ASP A 221 -2.49 -2.99 8.29
N SER A 222 -3.80 -3.21 8.13
CA SER A 222 -4.82 -2.64 9.02
C SER A 222 -4.91 -3.42 10.34
N CYS A 223 -5.42 -2.80 11.39
CA CYS A 223 -5.47 -3.41 12.73
C CYS A 223 -6.87 -3.77 13.22
N THR A 224 -7.90 -3.63 12.40
CA THR A 224 -9.30 -3.97 12.77
C THR A 224 -9.93 -4.92 11.77
N ASP A 225 -11.03 -5.55 12.18
CA ASP A 225 -11.90 -6.28 11.27
C ASP A 225 -12.50 -5.37 10.19
N TRP A 226 -12.87 -5.93 9.05
CA TRP A 226 -13.42 -5.20 7.92
C TRP A 226 -14.76 -4.50 8.23
N GLN A 227 -15.49 -4.98 9.25
CA GLN A 227 -16.77 -4.42 9.70
C GLN A 227 -16.60 -3.26 10.72
N TRP A 228 -15.37 -2.88 11.03
CA TRP A 228 -15.14 -1.79 11.98
C TRP A 228 -15.90 -0.52 11.58
N ASP A 229 -16.65 0.05 12.50
CA ASP A 229 -17.55 1.20 12.29
C ASP A 229 -17.07 2.51 12.91
N GLY A 230 -15.90 2.47 13.59
CA GLY A 230 -15.35 3.59 14.35
C GLY A 230 -15.28 3.32 15.85
N ASN A 231 -15.67 2.13 16.33
CA ASN A 231 -15.61 1.78 17.74
C ASN A 231 -14.16 1.60 18.21
N GLU A 232 -13.71 2.47 19.12
CA GLU A 232 -12.35 2.46 19.67
C GLU A 232 -12.03 1.21 20.49
N GLU A 233 -13.03 0.58 21.12
CA GLU A 233 -12.82 -0.64 21.91
C GLU A 233 -12.38 -1.83 21.07
N GLU A 234 -12.67 -1.80 19.77
CA GLU A 234 -12.30 -2.88 18.84
C GLU A 234 -10.87 -2.77 18.32
N VAL A 235 -10.22 -1.61 18.44
CA VAL A 235 -8.91 -1.35 17.83
C VAL A 235 -7.81 -2.30 18.31
N ASN A 236 -7.91 -2.78 19.56
CA ASN A 236 -6.94 -3.71 20.14
C ASN A 236 -7.44 -5.16 20.21
N LYS A 237 -8.57 -5.46 19.57
CA LYS A 237 -9.21 -6.77 19.66
C LYS A 237 -8.53 -7.81 18.78
N TYR A 238 -8.13 -7.40 17.58
CA TYR A 238 -7.64 -8.31 16.54
C TYR A 238 -6.13 -8.24 16.35
N THR A 239 -5.58 -9.32 15.81
CA THR A 239 -4.20 -9.38 15.30
C THR A 239 -4.21 -9.17 13.79
N THR A 240 -3.30 -8.36 13.27
CA THR A 240 -3.15 -8.13 11.82
C THR A 240 -2.87 -9.44 11.07
N SER A 241 -3.29 -9.52 9.83
CA SER A 241 -3.06 -10.70 8.98
C SER A 241 -1.59 -10.85 8.58
N SER A 242 -0.90 -9.72 8.45
CA SER A 242 0.50 -9.63 8.06
C SER A 242 1.23 -8.69 9.00
N GLU A 243 2.53 -8.74 8.97
CA GLU A 243 3.41 -7.83 9.70
C GLU A 243 3.40 -6.46 9.05
N SER A 244 3.64 -5.42 9.89
CA SER A 244 3.93 -4.06 9.44
C SER A 244 5.36 -3.68 9.83
N GLY A 245 6.11 -3.08 8.90
CA GLY A 245 7.50 -2.72 9.14
C GLY A 245 8.33 -2.57 7.87
N TRP A 246 9.64 -2.60 8.03
CA TRP A 246 10.63 -2.60 6.96
C TRP A 246 11.39 -3.91 6.97
N ILE A 247 11.41 -4.60 5.83
CA ILE A 247 12.15 -5.84 5.64
C ILE A 247 13.03 -5.74 4.38
N ASP A 248 14.25 -6.22 4.48
CA ASP A 248 15.19 -6.31 3.36
C ASP A 248 15.77 -7.73 3.22
N SER A 249 16.79 -7.90 2.40
CA SER A 249 17.45 -9.19 2.20
C SER A 249 18.15 -9.76 3.45
N GLN A 250 18.33 -8.96 4.50
CA GLN A 250 18.89 -9.38 5.78
C GLN A 250 17.79 -9.74 6.80
N GLY A 251 16.53 -9.46 6.48
CA GLY A 251 15.38 -9.69 7.35
C GLY A 251 14.72 -8.40 7.83
N TRP A 252 13.93 -8.50 8.90
CA TRP A 252 13.24 -7.35 9.49
C TRP A 252 14.25 -6.37 10.11
N GLN A 253 14.23 -5.14 9.62
CA GLN A 253 14.96 -4.02 10.20
C GLN A 253 14.09 -3.24 11.18
N THR A 254 12.77 -3.18 10.91
CA THR A 254 11.75 -2.66 11.80
C THR A 254 10.51 -3.54 11.66
N GLN A 255 9.93 -3.93 12.80
CA GLN A 255 8.67 -4.69 12.85
C GLN A 255 7.89 -4.20 14.06
N VAL A 256 6.63 -3.80 13.86
CA VAL A 256 5.79 -3.30 14.96
C VAL A 256 4.86 -4.38 15.51
N PRO A 257 4.33 -4.19 16.73
CA PRO A 257 3.32 -5.09 17.27
C PRO A 257 2.13 -5.23 16.33
N ARG A 258 1.66 -6.44 16.14
CA ARG A 258 0.57 -6.78 15.23
C ARG A 258 -0.82 -6.45 15.80
N ARG A 259 -0.90 -5.63 16.84
CA ARG A 259 -2.12 -5.29 17.55
C ARG A 259 -2.25 -3.80 17.73
N GLY A 260 -3.46 -3.31 17.50
CA GLY A 260 -3.79 -1.90 17.70
C GLY A 260 -3.14 -0.97 16.70
N ARG A 261 -3.37 0.32 16.89
CA ARG A 261 -2.70 1.35 16.11
C ARG A 261 -1.21 1.34 16.37
N GLN A 262 -0.43 1.34 15.30
CA GLN A 262 1.01 1.51 15.36
C GLN A 262 1.41 2.52 14.30
N TYR A 263 2.21 3.49 14.72
CA TYR A 263 2.89 4.40 13.81
C TYR A 263 4.39 4.14 13.95
N PHE A 264 5.09 4.03 12.83
CA PHE A 264 6.50 3.69 12.85
C PHE A 264 7.25 4.37 11.72
N VAL A 265 8.54 4.56 11.91
CA VAL A 265 9.43 5.15 10.91
C VAL A 265 10.56 4.18 10.56
N TYR A 266 11.06 4.34 9.35
CA TYR A 266 12.32 3.77 8.93
C TYR A 266 13.10 4.78 8.09
N ASP A 267 14.35 5.02 8.46
CA ASP A 267 15.23 5.92 7.74
C ASP A 267 16.05 5.11 6.73
N TYR A 268 15.82 5.36 5.45
CA TYR A 268 16.45 4.67 4.34
C TYR A 268 17.44 5.57 3.61
N GLU A 269 18.64 5.05 3.35
CA GLU A 269 19.62 5.70 2.48
C GLU A 269 19.65 4.94 1.15
N PRO A 270 19.06 5.50 0.07
CA PRO A 270 19.08 4.85 -1.23
C PRO A 270 20.52 4.76 -1.76
N PRO A 271 20.85 3.68 -2.48
CA PRO A 271 22.17 3.54 -3.09
C PRO A 271 22.41 4.68 -4.10
N VAL A 272 23.65 5.19 -4.13
CA VAL A 272 24.05 6.19 -5.12
C VAL A 272 24.06 5.49 -6.50
N ARG A 273 23.11 5.83 -7.34
CA ARG A 273 23.10 5.39 -8.74
C ARG A 273 23.77 6.45 -9.61
N THR A 274 24.82 6.08 -10.31
CA THR A 274 25.37 6.92 -11.37
C THR A 274 24.40 6.91 -12.55
N LEU A 275 23.94 8.10 -12.96
CA LEU A 275 22.97 8.34 -14.04
C LEU A 275 23.38 7.81 -15.43
N LEU A 276 24.49 7.07 -15.53
CA LEU A 276 25.15 6.71 -16.81
C LEU A 276 24.40 5.68 -17.67
N ASN A 277 23.29 5.09 -17.21
CA ASN A 277 22.57 4.06 -17.98
C ASN A 277 21.05 4.25 -18.04
N GLU A 278 20.55 5.45 -17.81
CA GLU A 278 19.11 5.73 -17.88
C GLU A 278 18.62 5.76 -19.34
N LYS A 279 18.16 4.64 -19.82
CA LYS A 279 17.24 4.62 -20.96
C LYS A 279 15.88 5.08 -20.43
N HIS A 280 15.55 6.32 -20.79
CA HIS A 280 14.28 7.02 -20.59
C HIS A 280 13.16 6.26 -19.86
N ILE A 281 12.93 6.62 -18.61
CA ILE A 281 11.69 6.35 -17.90
C ILE A 281 10.84 7.62 -18.06
N ASP A 282 9.71 7.47 -18.73
CA ASP A 282 8.70 8.52 -18.71
C ASP A 282 8.00 8.50 -17.34
N ILE A 283 7.88 9.68 -16.73
CA ILE A 283 7.26 9.89 -15.39
C ILE A 283 5.76 9.48 -15.37
N GLY A 284 5.20 9.14 -16.52
CA GLY A 284 3.86 8.56 -16.66
C GLY A 284 3.77 7.04 -16.46
N GLY A 285 4.82 6.39 -15.96
CA GLY A 285 4.78 4.97 -15.57
C GLY A 285 4.86 3.98 -16.73
N ARG A 286 5.23 4.37 -17.93
CA ARG A 286 5.41 3.47 -19.05
C ARG A 286 6.89 3.26 -19.39
N LEU A 287 7.34 2.01 -19.30
CA LEU A 287 8.61 1.58 -19.85
C LEU A 287 8.49 1.50 -21.39
N TYR A 288 9.08 2.44 -22.10
CA TYR A 288 9.23 2.31 -23.54
C TYR A 288 10.53 1.54 -23.85
N LYS A 289 10.39 0.31 -24.35
CA LYS A 289 11.46 -0.33 -25.12
C LYS A 289 11.53 0.36 -26.48
N LYS A 290 12.71 0.96 -26.80
CA LYS A 290 13.07 1.18 -28.19
C LYS A 290 13.58 -0.10 -28.82
#